data_9d13b7f00b50fa8393cfc19008373387
#
_entry.id   9d13b7f00b50fa8393cfc19008373387
#
_cell.length_a   1.000
_cell.length_b   1.000
_cell.length_c   1.000
_cell.angle_alpha   90.00
_cell.angle_beta   90.00
_cell.angle_gamma   90.00
#
_symmetry.space_group_name_H-M   'P 1'
#
loop_
_entity.id
_entity.type
_entity.pdbx_description
1 polymer ?
#
loop_
_entity_poly.entity_id
_entity_poly.type
_entity_poly.pdbx_seq_one_letter_code
_entity_poly.pdbx_strand_id
1 'polypeptide(L)'
;MKLKKIEKICKASRSVHIYDDVFTVGDESGLDCQWIGDESAMYAIDGAPYLDENGVRVLFDIGPKIIVAHSKQLPSGICFSDTSEGEEPLEPVELKMSLGGIPLYLLRDVSGSMIVIRDVYRTPFDDWGACTCYKRISASGEPYVAVKTGFVLRGVILPYNCITDSFVDALHAAHKAAGVSVAKKRQEEQLRI
;
A
#
# COMPACT_ATOMS: atom_id res chain seq x y z
N MET A 1 -11.43 11.35 -0.13
CA MET A 1 -11.33 9.84 -0.18
C MET A 1 -12.58 9.23 -0.79
N LYS A 2 -12.43 8.21 -1.64
CA LYS A 2 -13.53 7.49 -2.31
C LYS A 2 -13.99 6.30 -1.47
N LEU A 3 -14.96 6.48 -0.58
CA LEU A 3 -15.49 5.43 0.30
C LEU A 3 -15.87 4.14 -0.44
N LYS A 4 -16.51 4.25 -1.62
CA LYS A 4 -16.84 3.08 -2.47
C LYS A 4 -15.62 2.25 -2.90
N LYS A 5 -14.44 2.86 -2.97
CA LYS A 5 -13.20 2.14 -3.30
C LYS A 5 -12.63 1.44 -2.08
N ILE A 6 -12.72 2.07 -0.90
CA ILE A 6 -12.40 1.43 0.39
C ILE A 6 -13.33 0.23 0.62
N GLU A 7 -14.64 0.41 0.45
CA GLU A 7 -15.63 -0.67 0.50
C GLU A 7 -15.22 -1.87 -0.38
N LYS A 8 -14.83 -1.61 -1.64
CA LYS A 8 -14.42 -2.67 -2.56
C LYS A 8 -13.18 -3.43 -2.08
N ILE A 9 -12.22 -2.74 -1.47
CA ILE A 9 -11.02 -3.35 -0.87
C ILE A 9 -11.44 -4.22 0.31
N CYS A 10 -12.24 -3.67 1.23
CA CYS A 10 -12.73 -4.36 2.41
C CYS A 10 -13.52 -5.64 2.06
N LYS A 11 -14.40 -5.58 1.03
CA LYS A 11 -15.15 -6.75 0.55
C LYS A 11 -14.28 -7.85 -0.06
N ALA A 12 -13.12 -7.49 -0.60
CA ALA A 12 -12.18 -8.44 -1.19
C ALA A 12 -11.19 -9.03 -0.18
N SER A 13 -11.22 -8.55 1.07
CA SER A 13 -10.29 -8.93 2.13
C SER A 13 -10.89 -10.01 3.04
N ARG A 14 -10.05 -10.65 3.86
CA ARG A 14 -10.47 -11.60 4.89
C ARG A 14 -10.87 -10.91 6.19
N SER A 15 -10.24 -9.76 6.46
CA SER A 15 -10.48 -8.95 7.64
C SER A 15 -10.55 -7.47 7.27
N VAL A 16 -11.31 -6.73 8.03
CA VAL A 16 -11.44 -5.27 7.99
C VAL A 16 -11.13 -4.74 9.37
N HIS A 17 -10.28 -3.75 9.43
CA HIS A 17 -9.85 -3.13 10.67
C HIS A 17 -10.34 -1.68 10.72
N ILE A 18 -10.80 -1.28 11.88
CA ILE A 18 -11.19 0.09 12.22
C ILE A 18 -10.36 0.50 13.42
N TYR A 19 -9.72 1.66 13.33
CA TYR A 19 -8.96 2.23 14.43
C TYR A 19 -9.44 3.64 14.71
N ASP A 20 -9.64 3.97 15.98
CA ASP A 20 -9.92 5.32 16.41
C ASP A 20 -8.61 6.07 16.60
N ASP A 21 -8.46 7.21 15.94
CA ASP A 21 -7.39 8.17 16.18
C ASP A 21 -7.89 9.21 17.19
N VAL A 22 -7.37 9.15 18.39
CA VAL A 22 -7.83 9.94 19.53
C VAL A 22 -6.76 10.94 19.90
N PHE A 23 -7.11 12.21 19.89
CA PHE A 23 -6.25 13.24 20.46
C PHE A 23 -6.53 13.44 21.95
N THR A 24 -5.51 13.85 22.70
CA THR A 24 -5.62 14.25 24.10
C THR A 24 -4.90 15.59 24.29
N VAL A 25 -5.65 16.59 24.75
CA VAL A 25 -5.10 17.93 25.07
C VAL A 25 -5.53 18.30 26.48
N GLY A 26 -4.58 18.25 27.42
CA GLY A 26 -4.86 18.41 28.84
C GLY A 26 -5.76 17.27 29.36
N ASP A 27 -6.91 17.61 29.94
CA ASP A 27 -7.90 16.67 30.44
C ASP A 27 -8.98 16.30 29.40
N GLU A 28 -8.94 16.92 28.22
CA GLU A 28 -9.88 16.66 27.12
C GLU A 28 -9.31 15.64 26.15
N SER A 29 -10.13 14.67 25.80
CA SER A 29 -9.84 13.72 24.72
C SER A 29 -11.01 13.68 23.74
N GLY A 30 -10.68 13.56 22.45
CA GLY A 30 -11.67 13.50 21.40
C GLY A 30 -11.20 12.64 20.24
N LEU A 31 -12.14 12.24 19.39
CA LEU A 31 -11.85 11.55 18.16
C LEU A 31 -11.37 12.57 17.12
N ASP A 32 -10.16 12.39 16.58
CA ASP A 32 -9.65 13.17 15.46
C ASP A 32 -10.20 12.64 14.14
N CYS A 33 -9.91 11.37 13.85
CA CYS A 33 -10.49 10.65 12.72
C CYS A 33 -10.57 9.16 12.99
N GLN A 34 -11.17 8.41 12.06
CA GLN A 34 -11.08 6.94 12.06
C GLN A 34 -10.27 6.48 10.86
N TRP A 35 -9.52 5.41 11.07
CA TRP A 35 -8.80 4.71 10.03
C TRP A 35 -9.49 3.40 9.71
N ILE A 36 -9.75 3.14 8.43
CA ILE A 36 -10.37 1.89 7.98
C ILE A 36 -9.60 1.28 6.83
N GLY A 37 -9.50 -0.03 6.81
CA GLY A 37 -8.86 -0.76 5.73
C GLY A 37 -8.77 -2.26 5.97
N ASP A 38 -7.83 -2.87 5.30
CA ASP A 38 -7.49 -4.29 5.47
C ASP A 38 -6.10 -4.44 6.12
N GLU A 39 -5.58 -5.66 6.14
CA GLU A 39 -4.25 -5.95 6.71
C GLU A 39 -3.09 -5.28 5.95
N SER A 40 -3.33 -4.74 4.76
CA SER A 40 -2.31 -4.21 3.87
C SER A 40 -2.40 -2.71 3.61
N ALA A 41 -3.56 -2.10 3.87
CA ALA A 41 -3.73 -0.66 3.67
C ALA A 41 -4.81 -0.09 4.59
N MET A 42 -4.54 1.10 5.13
CA MET A 42 -5.44 1.86 6.00
C MET A 42 -5.64 3.25 5.43
N TYR A 43 -6.86 3.76 5.56
CA TYR A 43 -7.28 5.05 5.00
C TYR A 43 -7.97 5.89 6.07
N ALA A 44 -7.57 7.16 6.19
CA ALA A 44 -8.26 8.12 7.04
C ALA A 44 -9.67 8.42 6.49
N ILE A 45 -10.68 8.34 7.35
CA ILE A 45 -12.07 8.64 6.99
C ILE A 45 -12.45 9.95 7.66
N ASP A 46 -12.37 11.04 6.91
CA ASP A 46 -12.79 12.35 7.39
C ASP A 46 -14.25 12.62 7.02
N GLY A 47 -14.97 13.27 7.92
CA GLY A 47 -16.35 13.72 7.67
C GLY A 47 -17.38 12.60 7.57
N ALA A 48 -17.01 11.36 7.84
CA ALA A 48 -17.93 10.26 8.01
C ALA A 48 -18.51 10.26 9.44
N PRO A 49 -19.73 9.76 9.66
CA PRO A 49 -20.19 9.48 11.01
C PRO A 49 -19.28 8.41 11.65
N TYR A 50 -19.22 8.44 12.98
CA TYR A 50 -18.50 7.40 13.74
C TYR A 50 -18.99 6.00 13.34
N LEU A 51 -18.06 5.12 13.02
CA LEU A 51 -18.33 3.76 12.57
C LEU A 51 -17.79 2.77 13.60
N ASP A 52 -18.68 1.98 14.14
CA ASP A 52 -18.35 0.74 14.85
C ASP A 52 -18.36 -0.46 13.88
N GLU A 53 -18.14 -1.65 14.40
CA GLU A 53 -18.15 -2.89 13.59
C GLU A 53 -19.46 -3.08 12.82
N ASN A 54 -20.60 -2.78 13.44
CA ASN A 54 -21.91 -2.90 12.82
C ASN A 54 -22.13 -1.81 11.77
N GLY A 55 -21.72 -0.58 12.06
CA GLY A 55 -21.76 0.55 11.13
C GLY A 55 -20.99 0.26 9.85
N VAL A 56 -19.78 -0.28 9.98
CA VAL A 56 -18.96 -0.68 8.81
C VAL A 56 -19.60 -1.83 8.05
N ARG A 57 -20.14 -2.84 8.72
CA ARG A 57 -20.85 -3.95 8.06
C ARG A 57 -22.03 -3.47 7.24
N VAL A 58 -22.81 -2.56 7.78
CA VAL A 58 -23.98 -1.98 7.09
C VAL A 58 -23.55 -1.05 5.96
N LEU A 59 -22.64 -0.11 6.24
CA LEU A 59 -22.21 0.91 5.28
C LEU A 59 -21.52 0.29 4.05
N PHE A 60 -20.68 -0.72 4.28
CA PHE A 60 -19.90 -1.38 3.23
C PHE A 60 -20.51 -2.71 2.79
N ASP A 61 -21.71 -3.06 3.26
CA ASP A 61 -22.37 -4.33 2.91
C ASP A 61 -21.40 -5.53 3.05
N ILE A 62 -20.74 -5.62 4.21
CA ILE A 62 -19.73 -6.66 4.51
C ILE A 62 -20.40 -7.94 4.97
N GLY A 63 -20.17 -9.00 4.21
CA GLY A 63 -20.73 -10.31 4.52
C GLY A 63 -20.21 -10.93 5.83
N PRO A 64 -20.96 -11.89 6.41
CA PRO A 64 -20.66 -12.46 7.73
C PRO A 64 -19.34 -13.26 7.79
N LYS A 65 -18.79 -13.65 6.64
CA LYS A 65 -17.53 -14.39 6.56
C LYS A 65 -16.29 -13.53 6.74
N ILE A 66 -16.42 -12.20 6.62
CA ILE A 66 -15.32 -11.26 6.77
C ILE A 66 -15.26 -10.83 8.23
N ILE A 67 -14.09 -10.93 8.83
CA ILE A 67 -13.85 -10.45 10.19
C ILE A 67 -13.82 -8.92 10.15
N VAL A 68 -14.60 -8.28 11.02
CA VAL A 68 -14.51 -6.82 11.24
C VAL A 68 -14.05 -6.62 12.68
N ALA A 69 -12.95 -5.94 12.86
CA ALA A 69 -12.36 -5.65 14.16
C ALA A 69 -12.25 -4.13 14.37
N HIS A 70 -12.69 -3.66 15.51
CA HIS A 70 -12.58 -2.26 15.91
C HIS A 70 -11.70 -2.13 17.13
N SER A 71 -10.72 -1.23 17.07
CA SER A 71 -9.83 -0.88 18.17
C SER A 71 -9.91 0.61 18.46
N LYS A 72 -9.98 0.95 19.74
CA LYS A 72 -9.94 2.35 20.22
C LYS A 72 -8.53 2.96 20.22
N GLN A 73 -7.56 2.24 19.70
CA GLN A 73 -6.17 2.68 19.64
C GLN A 73 -5.57 2.28 18.29
N LEU A 74 -4.76 3.18 17.75
CA LEU A 74 -3.95 2.92 16.57
C LEU A 74 -2.92 1.80 16.83
N PRO A 75 -2.56 1.00 15.83
CA PRO A 75 -1.53 -0.01 15.98
C PRO A 75 -0.17 0.65 16.27
N SER A 76 0.49 0.22 17.33
CA SER A 76 1.76 0.80 17.83
C SER A 76 2.96 0.63 16.90
N GLY A 77 2.85 -0.27 15.92
CA GLY A 77 3.95 -0.56 14.99
C GLY A 77 4.10 0.44 13.83
N ILE A 78 3.10 1.27 13.58
CA ILE A 78 3.00 2.17 12.42
C ILE A 78 2.72 3.59 12.93
N CYS A 79 3.40 4.59 12.36
CA CYS A 79 3.15 5.99 12.68
C CYS A 79 2.03 6.55 11.81
N PHE A 80 0.93 6.98 12.43
CA PHE A 80 -0.23 7.60 11.80
C PHE A 80 -0.22 9.13 11.88
N SER A 81 0.83 9.75 12.41
CA SER A 81 0.96 11.20 12.44
C SER A 81 1.27 11.77 11.05
N ASP A 82 0.89 13.02 10.84
CA ASP A 82 1.17 13.75 9.58
C ASP A 82 2.66 13.83 9.26
N THR A 83 3.50 13.87 10.29
CA THR A 83 4.96 13.90 10.15
C THR A 83 5.59 12.70 10.86
N SER A 84 6.71 12.22 10.34
CA SER A 84 7.51 11.18 10.97
C SER A 84 8.98 11.49 10.76
N GLU A 85 9.79 11.30 11.81
CA GLU A 85 11.23 11.45 11.71
C GLU A 85 11.80 10.44 10.71
N GLY A 86 12.71 10.91 9.85
CA GLY A 86 13.37 10.06 8.85
C GLY A 86 12.49 9.60 7.70
N GLU A 87 11.30 10.19 7.49
CA GLU A 87 10.52 9.88 6.30
C GLU A 87 11.23 10.34 5.02
N GLU A 88 11.25 9.48 3.99
CA GLU A 88 11.90 9.73 2.71
C GLU A 88 10.87 9.81 1.59
N PRO A 89 10.95 10.81 0.69
CA PRO A 89 10.03 10.88 -0.44
C PRO A 89 10.21 9.69 -1.39
N LEU A 90 9.08 9.23 -1.94
CA LEU A 90 9.02 8.18 -2.92
C LEU A 90 8.55 8.72 -4.27
N GLU A 91 9.24 8.36 -5.33
CA GLU A 91 8.88 8.71 -6.70
C GLU A 91 8.19 7.54 -7.42
N PRO A 92 7.17 7.79 -8.22
CA PRO A 92 6.58 6.76 -9.05
C PRO A 92 7.56 6.29 -10.14
N VAL A 93 7.55 4.98 -10.38
CA VAL A 93 8.26 4.40 -11.53
C VAL A 93 7.23 4.13 -12.63
N GLU A 94 7.46 4.71 -13.83
CA GLU A 94 6.57 4.57 -14.99
C GLU A 94 6.73 3.18 -15.65
N LEU A 95 6.50 2.14 -14.87
CA LEU A 95 6.50 0.77 -15.34
C LEU A 95 5.20 0.08 -14.97
N LYS A 96 4.46 -0.40 -15.97
CA LYS A 96 3.28 -1.23 -15.75
C LYS A 96 3.72 -2.67 -15.51
N MET A 97 3.41 -3.18 -14.35
CA MET A 97 3.75 -4.53 -13.93
C MET A 97 2.52 -5.25 -13.35
N SER A 98 2.43 -6.54 -13.58
CA SER A 98 1.47 -7.41 -12.89
C SER A 98 2.13 -8.74 -12.55
N LEU A 99 1.77 -9.31 -11.43
CA LEU A 99 2.23 -10.62 -10.98
C LEU A 99 1.03 -11.49 -10.60
N GLY A 100 0.91 -12.65 -11.22
CA GLY A 100 -0.24 -13.53 -10.99
C GLY A 100 -1.60 -12.89 -11.28
N GLY A 101 -1.67 -11.93 -12.24
CA GLY A 101 -2.87 -11.17 -12.55
C GLY A 101 -3.16 -10.01 -11.59
N ILE A 102 -2.32 -9.76 -10.59
CA ILE A 102 -2.43 -8.64 -9.65
C ILE A 102 -1.67 -7.46 -10.23
N PRO A 103 -2.33 -6.32 -10.57
CA PRO A 103 -1.64 -5.12 -10.99
C PRO A 103 -0.82 -4.54 -9.83
N LEU A 104 0.41 -4.14 -10.14
CA LEU A 104 1.38 -3.60 -9.19
C LEU A 104 1.71 -2.15 -9.54
N TYR A 105 2.00 -1.38 -8.52
CA TYR A 105 2.49 -0.01 -8.63
C TYR A 105 3.85 0.08 -7.94
N LEU A 106 4.81 0.66 -8.64
CA LEU A 106 6.20 0.72 -8.21
C LEU A 106 6.54 2.14 -7.78
N LEU A 107 7.19 2.22 -6.63
CA LEU A 107 7.72 3.45 -6.06
C LEU A 107 9.22 3.27 -5.86
N ARG A 108 9.98 4.34 -6.00
CA ARG A 108 11.44 4.35 -5.84
C ARG A 108 11.82 5.36 -4.77
N ASP A 109 12.68 4.98 -3.85
CA ASP A 109 13.29 5.89 -2.88
C ASP A 109 14.52 6.62 -3.45
N VAL A 110 15.09 7.54 -2.68
CA VAL A 110 16.26 8.32 -3.06
C VAL A 110 17.52 7.47 -3.29
N SER A 111 17.59 6.28 -2.72
CA SER A 111 18.70 5.33 -2.92
C SER A 111 18.55 4.50 -4.21
N GLY A 112 17.38 4.57 -4.86
CA GLY A 112 17.02 3.74 -6.00
C GLY A 112 16.39 2.41 -5.63
N SER A 113 16.17 2.14 -4.34
CA SER A 113 15.47 0.93 -3.88
C SER A 113 14.00 1.02 -4.22
N MET A 114 13.41 -0.10 -4.64
CA MET A 114 12.01 -0.15 -5.05
C MET A 114 11.10 -0.65 -3.93
N ILE A 115 9.97 0.03 -3.77
CA ILE A 115 8.84 -0.43 -2.97
C ILE A 115 7.70 -0.74 -3.93
N VAL A 116 7.17 -1.95 -3.83
CA VAL A 116 6.06 -2.42 -4.67
C VAL A 116 4.79 -2.46 -3.83
N ILE A 117 3.72 -1.87 -4.32
CA ILE A 117 2.40 -1.96 -3.71
C ILE A 117 1.39 -2.52 -4.70
N ARG A 118 0.28 -3.09 -4.22
CA ARG A 118 -0.83 -3.47 -5.08
C ARG A 118 -1.54 -2.21 -5.59
N ASP A 119 -1.72 -2.11 -6.90
CA ASP A 119 -2.29 -0.93 -7.55
C ASP A 119 -3.70 -0.56 -7.02
N VAL A 120 -4.47 -1.55 -6.59
CA VAL A 120 -5.80 -1.37 -6.02
C VAL A 120 -5.81 -0.43 -4.81
N TYR A 121 -4.73 -0.40 -4.01
CA TYR A 121 -4.64 0.43 -2.81
C TYR A 121 -4.50 1.93 -3.08
N ARG A 122 -4.20 2.33 -4.33
CA ARG A 122 -4.22 3.74 -4.74
C ARG A 122 -5.62 4.25 -5.05
N THR A 123 -6.53 3.35 -5.38
CA THR A 123 -7.86 3.71 -5.90
C THR A 123 -8.77 4.49 -4.95
N PRO A 124 -8.64 4.40 -3.60
CA PRO A 124 -9.41 5.23 -2.67
C PRO A 124 -9.06 6.72 -2.68
N PHE A 125 -7.87 7.10 -3.14
CA PHE A 125 -7.48 8.51 -3.20
C PHE A 125 -8.20 9.19 -4.38
N ASP A 126 -8.71 10.42 -4.14
CA ASP A 126 -9.50 11.15 -5.14
C ASP A 126 -8.66 11.51 -6.36
N ASP A 127 -7.48 12.05 -6.10
CA ASP A 127 -6.46 12.36 -7.10
C ASP A 127 -5.10 11.84 -6.60
N TRP A 128 -4.68 10.71 -7.16
CA TRP A 128 -3.38 10.14 -6.82
C TRP A 128 -2.23 11.03 -7.28
N GLY A 129 -2.39 11.78 -8.36
CA GLY A 129 -1.38 12.70 -8.85
C GLY A 129 -1.09 13.87 -7.91
N ALA A 130 -2.07 14.24 -7.08
CA ALA A 130 -1.91 15.25 -6.03
C ALA A 130 -1.40 14.68 -4.69
N CYS A 131 -1.22 13.36 -4.60
CA CYS A 131 -0.68 12.72 -3.42
C CYS A 131 0.86 12.66 -3.48
N THR A 132 1.48 12.85 -2.34
CA THR A 132 2.91 12.58 -2.14
C THR A 132 3.07 11.32 -1.31
N CYS A 133 3.90 10.40 -1.78
CA CYS A 133 4.23 9.17 -1.08
C CYS A 133 5.55 9.32 -0.34
N TYR A 134 5.62 8.76 0.87
CA TYR A 134 6.83 8.72 1.68
C TYR A 134 7.09 7.31 2.16
N LYS A 135 8.35 6.92 2.16
CA LYS A 135 8.81 5.73 2.85
C LYS A 135 8.95 6.07 4.33
N ARG A 136 8.34 5.25 5.17
CA ARG A 136 8.51 5.26 6.61
C ARG A 136 8.92 3.86 7.07
N ILE A 137 9.54 3.80 8.23
CA ILE A 137 9.97 2.53 8.83
C ILE A 137 9.08 2.25 10.05
N SER A 138 8.56 1.04 10.12
CA SER A 138 7.77 0.56 11.25
C SER A 138 8.64 0.28 12.47
N ALA A 139 8.04 0.10 13.64
CA ALA A 139 8.76 -0.29 14.85
C ALA A 139 9.49 -1.64 14.73
N SER A 140 9.08 -2.50 13.80
CA SER A 140 9.76 -3.76 13.47
C SER A 140 10.91 -3.61 12.47
N GLY A 141 11.17 -2.40 11.96
CA GLY A 141 12.20 -2.14 10.95
C GLY A 141 11.72 -2.34 9.50
N GLU A 142 10.47 -2.69 9.28
CA GLU A 142 9.93 -2.92 7.94
C GLU A 142 9.47 -1.60 7.31
N PRO A 143 9.76 -1.38 6.00
CA PRO A 143 9.30 -0.19 5.32
C PRO A 143 7.79 -0.24 5.05
N TYR A 144 7.16 0.93 5.02
CA TYR A 144 5.79 1.10 4.55
C TYR A 144 5.62 2.45 3.84
N VAL A 145 4.54 2.60 3.10
CA VAL A 145 4.24 3.81 2.33
C VAL A 145 3.21 4.65 3.08
N ALA A 146 3.59 5.86 3.43
CA ALA A 146 2.69 6.89 3.93
C ALA A 146 2.24 7.77 2.74
N VAL A 147 0.94 7.92 2.56
CA VAL A 147 0.35 8.70 1.46
C VAL A 147 -0.26 9.97 2.03
N LYS A 148 0.21 11.12 1.58
CA LYS A 148 -0.24 12.43 2.03
C LYS A 148 -0.93 13.20 0.91
N THR A 149 -1.88 14.05 1.29
CA THR A 149 -2.42 15.12 0.43
C THR A 149 -2.05 16.44 1.08
N GLY A 150 -1.18 17.20 0.43
CA GLY A 150 -0.50 18.31 1.10
C GLY A 150 0.35 17.80 2.26
N PHE A 151 0.07 18.29 3.47
CA PHE A 151 0.79 17.88 4.68
C PHE A 151 0.07 16.78 5.49
N VAL A 152 -1.19 16.47 5.16
CA VAL A 152 -2.06 15.59 5.94
C VAL A 152 -1.92 14.16 5.46
N LEU A 153 -1.66 13.24 6.40
CA LEU A 153 -1.61 11.80 6.14
C LEU A 153 -3.03 11.29 5.83
N ARG A 154 -3.18 10.62 4.70
CA ARG A 154 -4.45 10.11 4.20
C ARG A 154 -4.51 8.60 4.09
N GLY A 155 -3.37 7.95 4.05
CA GLY A 155 -3.32 6.50 3.97
C GLY A 155 -1.95 5.94 4.31
N VAL A 156 -1.98 4.70 4.74
CA VAL A 156 -0.80 3.88 4.99
C VAL A 156 -0.95 2.60 4.19
N ILE A 157 0.07 2.23 3.42
CA ILE A 157 0.04 1.05 2.57
C ILE A 157 1.29 0.21 2.84
N LEU A 158 1.10 -1.07 3.16
CA LEU A 158 2.20 -2.00 3.32
C LEU A 158 2.71 -2.47 1.95
N PRO A 159 4.02 -2.68 1.80
CA PRO A 159 4.60 -3.24 0.59
C PRO A 159 4.03 -4.63 0.27
N TYR A 160 3.90 -4.90 -1.01
CA TYR A 160 3.58 -6.23 -1.49
C TYR A 160 4.88 -7.01 -1.70
N ASN A 161 5.28 -7.79 -0.71
CA ASN A 161 6.54 -8.56 -0.68
C ASN A 161 6.49 -9.78 -1.61
N CYS A 162 6.27 -9.55 -2.90
CA CYS A 162 6.24 -10.60 -3.91
C CYS A 162 7.57 -10.73 -4.68
N ILE A 163 8.45 -9.73 -4.57
CA ILE A 163 9.75 -9.71 -5.23
C ILE A 163 10.79 -10.13 -4.18
N THR A 164 11.10 -11.40 -4.14
CA THR A 164 12.15 -11.96 -3.29
C THR A 164 13.48 -11.98 -4.04
N ASP A 165 14.61 -12.04 -3.32
CA ASP A 165 15.94 -12.18 -3.94
C ASP A 165 16.00 -13.37 -4.88
N SER A 166 15.40 -14.50 -4.49
CA SER A 166 15.32 -15.70 -5.33
C SER A 166 14.54 -15.48 -6.64
N PHE A 167 13.50 -14.62 -6.63
CA PHE A 167 12.78 -14.24 -7.84
C PHE A 167 13.63 -13.35 -8.73
N VAL A 168 14.35 -12.38 -8.16
CA VAL A 168 15.27 -11.50 -8.87
C VAL A 168 16.40 -12.30 -9.52
N ASP A 169 17.00 -13.23 -8.78
CA ASP A 169 18.05 -14.14 -9.28
C ASP A 169 17.54 -15.02 -10.43
N ALA A 170 16.34 -15.58 -10.29
CA ALA A 170 15.70 -16.36 -11.35
C ALA A 170 15.44 -15.53 -12.61
N LEU A 171 15.02 -14.28 -12.45
CA LEU A 171 14.80 -13.34 -13.56
C LEU A 171 16.12 -12.99 -14.27
N HIS A 172 17.19 -12.73 -13.52
CA HIS A 172 18.53 -12.49 -14.06
C HIS A 172 19.05 -13.73 -14.81
N ALA A 173 18.87 -14.93 -14.25
CA ALA A 173 19.26 -16.17 -14.91
C ALA A 173 18.49 -16.39 -16.22
N ALA A 174 17.17 -16.13 -16.21
CA ALA A 174 16.34 -16.21 -17.41
C ALA A 174 16.76 -15.21 -18.49
N HIS A 175 17.03 -13.96 -18.10
CA HIS A 175 17.54 -12.92 -19.01
C HIS A 175 18.86 -13.31 -19.65
N LYS A 176 19.81 -13.82 -18.86
CA LYS A 176 21.10 -14.31 -19.33
C LYS A 176 20.93 -15.48 -20.31
N ALA A 177 20.06 -16.44 -19.99
CA ALA A 177 19.77 -17.58 -20.87
C ALA A 177 19.16 -17.14 -22.20
N ALA A 178 18.23 -16.17 -22.18
CA ALA A 178 17.65 -15.59 -23.40
C ALA A 178 18.71 -14.89 -24.27
N GLY A 179 19.61 -14.14 -23.67
CA GLY A 179 20.74 -13.48 -24.37
C GLY A 179 21.65 -14.49 -25.07
N VAL A 180 22.00 -15.59 -24.42
CA VAL A 180 22.79 -16.67 -24.99
C VAL A 180 22.09 -17.33 -26.19
N SER A 181 20.76 -17.56 -26.06
CA SER A 181 19.95 -18.16 -27.14
C SER A 181 19.91 -17.26 -28.40
N VAL A 182 19.76 -15.95 -28.22
CA VAL A 182 19.75 -14.97 -29.31
C VAL A 182 21.13 -14.91 -30.00
N ALA A 183 22.22 -14.94 -29.21
CA ALA A 183 23.58 -14.93 -29.75
C ALA A 183 23.86 -16.19 -30.60
N LYS A 184 23.45 -17.38 -30.15
CA LYS A 184 23.55 -18.62 -30.91
C LYS A 184 22.81 -18.56 -32.25
N LYS A 185 21.55 -18.09 -32.25
CA LYS A 185 20.77 -17.95 -33.48
C LYS A 185 21.46 -17.03 -34.49
N ARG A 186 22.00 -15.90 -34.05
CA ARG A 186 22.74 -14.96 -34.92
C ARG A 186 24.00 -15.60 -35.54
N GLN A 187 24.73 -16.39 -34.75
CA GLN A 187 25.90 -17.13 -35.28
C GLN A 187 25.50 -18.19 -36.29
N GLU A 188 24.45 -18.95 -36.05
CA GLU A 188 23.95 -19.94 -36.99
C GLU A 188 23.42 -19.33 -38.29
N GLU A 189 22.83 -18.15 -38.26
CA GLU A 189 22.39 -17.40 -39.43
C GLU A 189 23.60 -16.87 -40.25
N GLN A 190 24.63 -16.40 -39.56
CA GLN A 190 25.88 -15.92 -40.23
C GLN A 190 26.70 -17.05 -40.89
N LEU A 191 26.59 -18.26 -40.35
CA LEU A 191 27.27 -19.44 -40.93
C LEU A 191 26.53 -20.08 -42.12
N ARG A 192 25.30 -19.62 -42.40
CA ARG A 192 24.46 -20.09 -43.51
C ARG A 192 24.56 -19.20 -44.77
N ILE A 193 25.33 -18.12 -44.72
CA ILE A 193 25.61 -17.22 -45.83
C ILE A 193 26.99 -17.55 -46.37
#